data_e1f866e8bfff34646ac1fc1ede044ceb
#
_entry.id   e1f866e8bfff34646ac1fc1ede044ceb
#
_cell.length_a   1.000
_cell.length_b   1.000
_cell.length_c   1.000
_cell.angle_alpha   90.00
_cell.angle_beta   90.00
_cell.angle_gamma   90.00
#
_symmetry.space_group_name_H-M   'P 1'
#
loop_
_entity.id
_entity.type
_entity.pdbx_description
1 polymer ?
#
loop_
_entity_poly.entity_id
_entity_poly.type
_entity_poly.pdbx_seq_one_letter_code
_entity_poly.pdbx_strand_id
1 'polypeptide(L)'
;KNCKIKKMIYLSSSTIYQKNHFIGINKLKAEKHLIKNKLKFKYLQIWRPFNLIGSNQTQLTDHFHNYLFKVIFLEKRKFVLFNGNESDKRGYSSIDEFVKILQKYSSKNKSFINNFGNPNLISVKDIISIYNRVSNKKLGFELNHKFKSKKFNINSVKNLNKRKNIYSKTKSEHVIEHF
;
A
#
# COMPACT_ATOMS: atom_id res chain seq x y z
N LYS A 1 -8.25 -38.83 2.46
CA LYS A 1 -9.03 -38.04 1.44
C LYS A 1 -8.26 -36.78 1.12
N ASN A 2 -7.68 -36.65 -0.08
CA ASN A 2 -7.03 -35.43 -0.54
C ASN A 2 -8.08 -34.36 -0.83
N CYS A 3 -8.34 -33.47 0.11
CA CYS A 3 -9.21 -32.31 -0.13
C CYS A 3 -8.54 -31.37 -1.14
N LYS A 4 -9.01 -31.37 -2.39
CA LYS A 4 -8.62 -30.31 -3.35
C LYS A 4 -9.27 -29.00 -2.95
N ILE A 5 -8.47 -28.01 -2.61
CA ILE A 5 -8.95 -26.64 -2.34
C ILE A 5 -9.50 -26.06 -3.65
N LYS A 6 -10.80 -25.69 -3.65
CA LYS A 6 -11.43 -25.10 -4.84
C LYS A 6 -10.79 -23.77 -5.24
N LYS A 7 -10.55 -22.90 -4.27
CA LYS A 7 -9.98 -21.56 -4.54
C LYS A 7 -9.06 -21.13 -3.39
N MET A 8 -7.88 -20.64 -3.76
CA MET A 8 -6.93 -19.99 -2.86
C MET A 8 -6.81 -18.53 -3.25
N ILE A 9 -7.03 -17.63 -2.29
CA ILE A 9 -6.79 -16.19 -2.43
C ILE A 9 -5.66 -15.83 -1.48
N TYR A 10 -4.57 -15.30 -2.02
CA TYR A 10 -3.41 -14.90 -1.23
C TYR A 10 -3.17 -13.39 -1.34
N LEU A 11 -3.15 -12.72 -0.19
CA LEU A 11 -2.80 -11.31 -0.10
C LEU A 11 -1.28 -11.17 0.10
N SER A 12 -0.61 -10.85 -0.99
CA SER A 12 0.80 -10.50 -1.04
C SER A 12 0.98 -9.00 -0.75
N SER A 13 2.00 -8.37 -1.29
CA SER A 13 2.30 -6.95 -1.08
C SER A 13 3.13 -6.40 -2.22
N SER A 14 3.05 -5.08 -2.46
CA SER A 14 3.97 -4.36 -3.34
C SER A 14 5.43 -4.40 -2.88
N THR A 15 5.68 -4.70 -1.60
CA THR A 15 7.03 -4.81 -1.04
C THR A 15 7.89 -5.90 -1.69
N ILE A 16 7.25 -6.87 -2.40
CA ILE A 16 7.99 -7.88 -3.18
C ILE A 16 8.87 -7.30 -4.28
N TYR A 17 8.57 -6.07 -4.72
CA TYR A 17 9.35 -5.35 -5.72
C TYR A 17 10.55 -4.60 -5.12
N GLN A 18 10.66 -4.56 -3.79
CA GLN A 18 11.75 -3.90 -3.07
C GLN A 18 12.84 -4.91 -2.77
N LYS A 19 14.03 -4.70 -3.34
CA LYS A 19 15.20 -5.50 -3.00
C LYS A 19 15.52 -5.35 -1.50
N ASN A 20 15.83 -6.46 -0.83
CA ASN A 20 16.21 -6.48 0.58
C ASN A 20 15.13 -6.05 1.61
N HIS A 21 13.86 -6.00 1.20
CA HIS A 21 12.77 -5.77 2.15
C HIS A 21 12.34 -7.09 2.78
N PHE A 22 12.51 -7.25 4.09
CA PHE A 22 12.26 -8.51 4.81
C PHE A 22 10.85 -9.08 4.54
N ILE A 23 9.81 -8.25 4.70
CA ILE A 23 8.42 -8.66 4.44
C ILE A 23 8.26 -9.03 2.95
N GLY A 24 8.85 -8.24 2.04
CA GLY A 24 8.78 -8.50 0.60
C GLY A 24 9.40 -9.84 0.21
N ILE A 25 10.56 -10.18 0.77
CA ILE A 25 11.23 -11.46 0.54
C ILE A 25 10.35 -12.62 0.97
N ASN A 26 9.76 -12.53 2.17
CA ASN A 26 8.91 -13.60 2.71
C ASN A 26 7.60 -13.74 1.91
N LYS A 27 6.96 -12.62 1.54
CA LYS A 27 5.79 -12.63 0.65
C LYS A 27 6.11 -13.27 -0.70
N LEU A 28 7.26 -12.94 -1.29
CA LEU A 28 7.69 -13.53 -2.56
C LEU A 28 7.99 -15.03 -2.46
N LYS A 29 8.60 -15.48 -1.36
CA LYS A 29 8.79 -16.92 -1.10
C LYS A 29 7.45 -17.65 -1.03
N ALA A 30 6.47 -17.08 -0.31
CA ALA A 30 5.12 -17.65 -0.23
C ALA A 30 4.43 -17.69 -1.60
N GLU A 31 4.51 -16.63 -2.42
CA GLU A 31 3.98 -16.65 -3.78
C GLU A 31 4.60 -17.77 -4.62
N LYS A 32 5.94 -17.90 -4.61
CA LYS A 32 6.65 -18.94 -5.33
C LYS A 32 6.18 -20.34 -4.89
N HIS A 33 6.01 -20.55 -3.58
CA HIS A 33 5.51 -21.82 -3.05
C HIS A 33 4.09 -22.13 -3.54
N LEU A 34 3.17 -21.16 -3.50
CA LEU A 34 1.81 -21.33 -3.99
C LEU A 34 1.76 -21.62 -5.49
N ILE A 35 2.58 -20.91 -6.28
CA ILE A 35 2.69 -21.11 -7.73
C ILE A 35 3.24 -22.51 -8.05
N LYS A 36 4.27 -22.96 -7.33
CA LYS A 36 4.83 -24.32 -7.48
C LYS A 36 3.78 -25.38 -7.18
N ASN A 37 2.90 -25.15 -6.21
CA ASN A 37 1.85 -26.07 -5.79
C ASN A 37 0.48 -25.75 -6.43
N LYS A 38 0.44 -25.02 -7.53
CA LYS A 38 -0.82 -24.54 -8.15
C LYS A 38 -1.82 -25.66 -8.49
N LEU A 39 -1.34 -26.88 -8.73
CA LEU A 39 -2.21 -28.04 -9.03
C LEU A 39 -3.06 -28.50 -7.84
N LYS A 40 -2.73 -28.07 -6.61
CA LYS A 40 -3.53 -28.32 -5.40
C LYS A 40 -4.77 -27.42 -5.32
N PHE A 41 -4.84 -26.39 -6.16
CA PHE A 41 -5.93 -25.42 -6.20
C PHE A 41 -6.60 -25.47 -7.57
N LYS A 42 -7.93 -25.44 -7.62
CA LYS A 42 -8.62 -25.26 -8.91
C LYS A 42 -8.39 -23.86 -9.44
N TYR A 43 -8.39 -22.85 -8.53
CA TYR A 43 -8.10 -21.46 -8.86
C TYR A 43 -7.15 -20.86 -7.82
N LEU A 44 -6.10 -20.16 -8.26
CA LEU A 44 -5.15 -19.43 -7.43
C LEU A 44 -5.18 -17.95 -7.80
N GLN A 45 -5.56 -17.09 -6.85
CA GLN A 45 -5.57 -15.64 -7.01
C GLN A 45 -4.55 -15.02 -6.07
N ILE A 46 -3.58 -14.29 -6.61
CA ILE A 46 -2.57 -13.56 -5.84
C ILE A 46 -2.78 -12.07 -6.05
N TRP A 47 -2.91 -11.33 -4.96
CA TRP A 47 -3.11 -9.89 -4.95
C TRP A 47 -1.91 -9.20 -4.32
N ARG A 48 -1.43 -8.15 -4.96
CA ARG A 48 -0.31 -7.33 -4.52
C ARG A 48 -0.77 -5.89 -4.32
N PRO A 49 -1.37 -5.57 -3.17
CA PRO A 49 -1.81 -4.21 -2.90
C PRO A 49 -0.63 -3.27 -2.65
N PHE A 50 -0.82 -2.00 -3.02
CA PHE A 50 0.07 -0.87 -2.78
C PHE A 50 -0.59 0.09 -1.81
N ASN A 51 0.14 0.50 -0.77
CA ASN A 51 -0.21 1.58 0.17
C ASN A 51 -1.72 1.71 0.44
N LEU A 52 -2.31 0.69 1.06
CA LEU A 52 -3.70 0.74 1.49
C LEU A 52 -3.83 1.59 2.76
N ILE A 53 -4.89 2.40 2.82
CA ILE A 53 -5.28 3.19 3.99
C ILE A 53 -6.74 2.90 4.31
N GLY A 54 -7.07 2.78 5.60
CA GLY A 54 -8.43 2.57 6.08
C GLY A 54 -8.64 3.03 7.50
N SER A 55 -9.86 3.42 7.84
CA SER A 55 -10.26 4.05 9.11
C SER A 55 -9.93 3.26 10.38
N ASN A 56 -9.86 1.94 10.29
CA ASN A 56 -9.53 1.07 11.42
C ASN A 56 -8.07 0.59 11.40
N GLN A 57 -7.22 1.26 10.66
CA GLN A 57 -5.80 0.93 10.57
C GLN A 57 -5.08 1.42 11.81
N THR A 58 -5.30 0.72 12.92
CA THR A 58 -4.78 1.10 14.23
C THR A 58 -3.25 1.04 14.26
N GLN A 59 -2.65 2.10 14.75
CA GLN A 59 -1.43 2.19 15.58
C GLN A 59 -0.17 1.40 15.18
N LEU A 60 -0.13 0.75 14.03
CA LEU A 60 1.09 0.20 13.49
C LEU A 60 2.01 1.36 13.09
N THR A 61 2.88 1.73 14.02
CA THR A 61 3.76 2.90 14.01
C THR A 61 4.70 2.97 12.82
N ASP A 62 4.84 1.89 12.07
CA ASP A 62 5.83 1.76 11.01
C ASP A 62 5.40 2.34 9.66
N HIS A 63 4.13 2.74 9.52
CA HIS A 63 3.64 3.35 8.30
C HIS A 63 3.60 4.87 8.45
N PHE A 64 4.13 5.56 7.45
CA PHE A 64 4.26 7.03 7.45
C PHE A 64 2.95 7.77 7.76
N HIS A 65 1.83 7.37 7.19
CA HIS A 65 0.53 7.99 7.47
C HIS A 65 0.04 7.75 8.90
N ASN A 66 0.24 6.54 9.46
CA ASN A 66 -0.09 6.26 10.86
C ASN A 66 0.77 7.09 11.82
N TYR A 67 2.05 7.25 11.48
CA TYR A 67 2.94 8.11 12.23
C TYR A 67 2.46 9.58 12.20
N LEU A 68 2.07 10.10 11.05
CA LEU A 68 1.53 11.46 10.95
C LEU A 68 0.24 11.61 11.74
N PHE A 69 -0.69 10.67 11.62
CA PHE A 69 -1.92 10.68 12.40
C PHE A 69 -1.63 10.73 13.90
N LYS A 70 -0.76 9.84 14.38
CA LYS A 70 -0.35 9.80 15.79
C LYS A 70 0.22 11.15 16.23
N VAL A 71 1.16 11.69 15.50
CA VAL A 71 1.85 12.93 15.83
C VAL A 71 0.90 14.13 15.86
N ILE A 72 -0.02 14.22 14.90
CA ILE A 72 -0.92 15.37 14.77
C ILE A 72 -2.09 15.29 15.75
N PHE A 73 -2.74 14.15 15.81
CA PHE A 73 -4.01 14.01 16.55
C PHE A 73 -3.82 13.52 17.97
N LEU A 74 -2.93 12.57 18.23
CA LEU A 74 -2.73 11.99 19.55
C LEU A 74 -1.67 12.75 20.34
N GLU A 75 -0.49 12.99 19.79
CA GLU A 75 0.61 13.64 20.50
C GLU A 75 0.56 15.17 20.38
N LYS A 76 -0.28 15.71 19.49
CA LYS A 76 -0.46 17.17 19.26
C LYS A 76 0.86 17.91 19.04
N ARG A 77 1.84 17.27 18.41
CA ARG A 77 3.13 17.87 18.09
C ARG A 77 2.94 19.01 17.08
N LYS A 78 3.77 20.01 17.21
CA LYS A 78 3.83 21.14 16.26
C LYS A 78 4.86 20.92 15.15
N PHE A 79 5.72 19.92 15.30
CA PHE A 79 6.86 19.68 14.41
C PHE A 79 7.18 18.19 14.26
N VAL A 80 7.59 17.79 13.06
CA VAL A 80 7.97 16.41 12.72
C VAL A 80 9.30 16.41 11.96
N LEU A 81 10.22 15.57 12.41
CA LEU A 81 11.43 15.26 11.67
C LEU A 81 11.16 14.05 10.76
N PHE A 82 11.32 14.26 9.46
CA PHE A 82 11.08 13.24 8.46
C PHE A 82 12.37 12.75 7.81
N ASN A 83 12.60 11.44 7.83
CA ASN A 83 13.72 10.81 7.15
C ASN A 83 13.34 10.48 5.71
N GLY A 84 13.76 11.30 4.76
CA GLY A 84 13.44 11.07 3.34
C GLY A 84 13.53 12.32 2.50
N ASN A 85 12.96 12.26 1.31
CA ASN A 85 12.88 13.37 0.39
C ASN A 85 11.43 13.86 0.32
N GLU A 86 11.20 15.17 0.45
CA GLU A 86 9.86 15.77 0.36
C GLU A 86 9.17 15.51 -0.99
N SER A 87 9.98 15.34 -2.05
CA SER A 87 9.50 15.01 -3.39
C SER A 87 9.17 13.54 -3.60
N ASP A 88 9.42 12.66 -2.62
CA ASP A 88 9.04 11.25 -2.72
C ASP A 88 7.52 11.14 -2.85
N LYS A 89 7.09 10.55 -3.96
CA LYS A 89 5.67 10.43 -4.30
C LYS A 89 5.17 9.00 -4.10
N ARG A 90 3.98 8.88 -3.54
CA ARG A 90 3.28 7.60 -3.33
C ARG A 90 1.82 7.70 -3.76
N GLY A 91 1.28 6.59 -4.26
CA GLY A 91 -0.16 6.47 -4.50
C GLY A 91 -0.81 5.73 -3.35
N TYR A 92 -1.88 6.28 -2.80
CA TYR A 92 -2.65 5.70 -1.71
C TYR A 92 -4.02 5.25 -2.19
N SER A 93 -4.45 4.07 -1.76
CA SER A 93 -5.74 3.47 -2.12
C SER A 93 -6.55 3.17 -0.87
N SER A 94 -7.87 3.37 -0.95
CA SER A 94 -8.76 2.98 0.13
C SER A 94 -8.80 1.46 0.30
N ILE A 95 -8.77 1.00 1.54
CA ILE A 95 -8.97 -0.42 1.87
C ILE A 95 -10.38 -0.87 1.48
N ASP A 96 -11.39 -0.01 1.64
CA ASP A 96 -12.77 -0.33 1.29
C ASP A 96 -12.95 -0.54 -0.21
N GLU A 97 -12.28 0.31 -1.02
CA GLU A 97 -12.26 0.11 -2.47
C GLU A 97 -11.56 -1.20 -2.83
N PHE A 98 -10.44 -1.50 -2.19
CA PHE A 98 -9.75 -2.77 -2.40
C PHE A 98 -10.62 -3.97 -2.05
N VAL A 99 -11.33 -3.94 -0.92
CA VAL A 99 -12.23 -5.01 -0.49
C VAL A 99 -13.37 -5.23 -1.49
N LYS A 100 -14.01 -4.16 -1.99
CA LYS A 100 -15.04 -4.25 -3.03
C LYS A 100 -14.51 -4.90 -4.31
N ILE A 101 -13.30 -4.53 -4.72
CA ILE A 101 -12.64 -5.12 -5.88
C ILE A 101 -12.28 -6.58 -5.62
N LEU A 102 -11.72 -6.88 -4.45
CA LEU A 102 -11.39 -8.25 -4.05
C LEU A 102 -12.63 -9.15 -4.06
N GLN A 103 -13.76 -8.70 -3.51
CA GLN A 103 -15.03 -9.42 -3.53
C GLN A 103 -15.50 -9.70 -4.96
N LYS A 104 -15.51 -8.68 -5.82
CA LYS A 104 -15.90 -8.81 -7.24
C LYS A 104 -15.04 -9.83 -7.99
N TYR A 105 -13.75 -9.88 -7.72
CA TYR A 105 -12.84 -10.80 -8.40
C TYR A 105 -12.75 -12.16 -7.74
N SER A 106 -13.01 -12.24 -6.43
CA SER A 106 -13.03 -13.52 -5.70
C SER A 106 -14.10 -14.47 -6.22
N SER A 107 -15.23 -13.95 -6.70
CA SER A 107 -16.29 -14.74 -7.33
C SER A 107 -15.87 -15.36 -8.67
N LYS A 108 -14.87 -14.78 -9.36
CA LYS A 108 -14.44 -15.26 -10.67
C LYS A 108 -13.67 -16.58 -10.56
N ASN A 109 -14.06 -17.55 -11.36
CA ASN A 109 -13.39 -18.84 -11.46
C ASN A 109 -12.16 -18.78 -12.40
N LYS A 110 -11.18 -17.95 -11.99
CA LYS A 110 -9.96 -17.71 -12.78
C LYS A 110 -8.75 -17.55 -11.86
N SER A 111 -7.61 -18.11 -12.28
CA SER A 111 -6.31 -17.88 -11.65
C SER A 111 -5.65 -16.65 -12.23
N PHE A 112 -5.05 -15.83 -11.36
CA PHE A 112 -4.30 -14.63 -11.76
C PHE A 112 -3.37 -14.12 -10.68
N ILE A 113 -2.46 -13.24 -11.08
CA ILE A 113 -1.63 -12.43 -10.18
C ILE A 113 -1.85 -10.98 -10.59
N ASN A 114 -2.41 -10.18 -9.70
CA ASN A 114 -2.74 -8.78 -9.96
C ASN A 114 -2.10 -7.84 -8.94
N ASN A 115 -1.63 -6.71 -9.43
CA ASN A 115 -1.31 -5.55 -8.60
C ASN A 115 -2.58 -4.70 -8.44
N PHE A 116 -2.75 -4.12 -7.25
CA PHE A 116 -3.78 -3.11 -7.00
C PHE A 116 -3.15 -1.86 -6.39
N GLY A 117 -3.42 -0.70 -6.93
CA GLY A 117 -2.88 0.54 -6.40
C GLY A 117 -3.39 1.79 -7.09
N ASN A 118 -3.01 2.94 -6.53
CA ASN A 118 -3.40 4.24 -7.04
C ASN A 118 -2.35 4.79 -8.01
N PRO A 119 -2.73 5.16 -9.23
CA PRO A 119 -1.82 5.79 -10.17
C PRO A 119 -1.57 7.28 -9.89
N ASN A 120 -2.44 7.92 -9.10
CA ASN A 120 -2.26 9.30 -8.67
C ASN A 120 -1.26 9.35 -7.51
N LEU A 121 -0.12 9.96 -7.76
CA LEU A 121 0.95 10.08 -6.79
C LEU A 121 0.92 11.45 -6.12
N ILE A 122 0.99 11.45 -4.81
CA ILE A 122 1.14 12.64 -3.99
C ILE A 122 2.49 12.63 -3.27
N SER A 123 3.06 13.80 -3.07
CA SER A 123 4.33 13.96 -2.35
C SER A 123 4.11 13.93 -0.83
N VAL A 124 5.19 13.78 -0.08
CA VAL A 124 5.17 13.93 1.39
C VAL A 124 4.67 15.30 1.80
N LYS A 125 5.09 16.33 1.07
CA LYS A 125 4.64 17.71 1.30
C LYS A 125 3.13 17.87 1.13
N ASP A 126 2.57 17.28 0.07
CA ASP A 126 1.11 17.30 -0.18
C ASP A 126 0.35 16.60 0.94
N ILE A 127 0.85 15.45 1.42
CA ILE A 127 0.25 14.72 2.53
C ILE A 127 0.20 15.58 3.80
N ILE A 128 1.31 16.23 4.15
CA ILE A 128 1.37 17.12 5.32
C ILE A 128 0.39 18.29 5.16
N SER A 129 0.30 18.87 3.96
CA SER A 129 -0.65 19.94 3.66
C SER A 129 -2.10 19.49 3.84
N ILE A 130 -2.45 18.28 3.40
CA ILE A 130 -3.78 17.69 3.60
C ILE A 130 -4.06 17.52 5.11
N TYR A 131 -3.14 16.93 5.85
CA TYR A 131 -3.29 16.77 7.30
C TYR A 131 -3.44 18.11 8.04
N ASN A 132 -2.68 19.13 7.66
CA ASN A 132 -2.79 20.47 8.23
C ASN A 132 -4.18 21.07 7.99
N ARG A 133 -4.69 20.91 6.77
CA ARG A 133 -6.03 21.38 6.40
C ARG A 133 -7.12 20.66 7.19
N VAL A 134 -7.09 19.33 7.21
CA VAL A 134 -8.12 18.52 7.89
C VAL A 134 -8.09 18.71 9.41
N SER A 135 -6.91 18.84 10.01
CA SER A 135 -6.76 19.00 11.44
C SER A 135 -6.91 20.45 11.92
N ASN A 136 -7.02 21.41 11.00
CA ASN A 136 -6.95 22.86 11.29
C ASN A 136 -5.72 23.24 12.13
N LYS A 137 -4.57 22.61 11.86
CA LYS A 137 -3.30 22.80 12.56
C LYS A 137 -2.20 23.11 11.57
N LYS A 138 -1.15 23.77 12.05
CA LYS A 138 0.09 23.99 11.31
C LYS A 138 1.16 23.05 11.86
N LEU A 139 1.31 21.88 11.25
CA LEU A 139 2.44 21.01 11.51
C LEU A 139 3.62 21.46 10.67
N GLY A 140 4.69 21.91 11.32
CA GLY A 140 5.98 22.11 10.68
C GLY A 140 6.66 20.77 10.43
N PHE A 141 7.44 20.68 9.36
CA PHE A 141 8.29 19.51 9.14
C PHE A 141 9.68 19.91 8.68
N GLU A 142 10.65 19.11 9.05
CA GLU A 142 12.03 19.23 8.60
C GLU A 142 12.49 17.89 8.03
N LEU A 143 13.34 17.97 7.02
CA LEU A 143 13.92 16.80 6.41
C LEU A 143 15.28 16.51 7.02
N ASN A 144 15.43 15.28 7.50
CA ASN A 144 16.74 14.80 7.89
C ASN A 144 17.53 14.36 6.65
N HIS A 145 18.32 15.27 6.09
CA HIS A 145 19.13 15.04 4.89
C HIS A 145 20.25 14.00 5.06
N LYS A 146 20.57 13.61 6.30
CA LYS A 146 21.56 12.54 6.54
C LYS A 146 21.08 11.17 6.03
N PHE A 147 19.78 10.97 5.88
CA PHE A 147 19.21 9.78 5.27
C PHE A 147 19.01 10.01 3.78
N LYS A 148 20.00 9.61 2.95
CA LYS A 148 19.76 9.49 1.51
C LYS A 148 18.64 8.48 1.31
N SER A 149 17.44 8.94 0.96
CA SER A 149 16.36 8.05 0.58
C SER A 149 16.87 7.20 -0.58
N LYS A 150 16.97 5.88 -0.38
CA LYS A 150 17.16 4.99 -1.50
C LYS A 150 15.98 5.25 -2.43
N LYS A 151 16.24 5.77 -3.64
CA LYS A 151 15.20 6.03 -4.64
C LYS A 151 14.41 4.74 -4.88
N PHE A 152 13.33 4.56 -4.16
CA PHE A 152 12.42 3.46 -4.41
C PHE A 152 11.50 3.87 -5.56
N ASN A 153 11.91 3.56 -6.77
CA ASN A 153 11.11 3.77 -7.99
C ASN A 153 9.80 2.94 -8.06
N ILE A 154 9.43 2.28 -6.97
CA ILE A 154 8.28 1.34 -6.95
C ILE A 154 7.11 1.89 -6.13
N ASN A 155 7.04 3.20 -5.95
CA ASN A 155 5.95 3.80 -5.18
C ASN A 155 4.63 3.90 -5.97
N SER A 156 4.66 3.52 -7.24
CA SER A 156 3.52 3.64 -8.13
C SER A 156 3.27 2.36 -8.92
N VAL A 157 2.02 1.93 -8.91
CA VAL A 157 1.53 0.87 -9.79
C VAL A 157 1.68 1.22 -11.28
N LYS A 158 1.81 2.51 -11.63
CA LYS A 158 2.07 2.97 -13.02
C LYS A 158 3.37 2.41 -13.61
N ASN A 159 4.39 2.21 -12.76
CA ASN A 159 5.72 1.75 -13.20
C ASN A 159 5.75 0.24 -13.49
N LEU A 160 4.64 -0.46 -13.28
CA LEU A 160 4.51 -1.88 -13.47
C LEU A 160 3.79 -2.20 -14.78
N ASN A 161 3.90 -3.43 -15.23
CA ASN A 161 3.22 -3.90 -16.43
C ASN A 161 1.70 -3.66 -16.36
N LYS A 162 1.17 -2.79 -17.23
CA LYS A 162 -0.24 -2.37 -17.26
C LYS A 162 -1.24 -3.53 -17.37
N ARG A 163 -0.88 -4.63 -18.00
CA ARG A 163 -1.77 -5.78 -18.19
C ARG A 163 -2.12 -6.53 -16.89
N LYS A 164 -1.34 -6.31 -15.83
CA LYS A 164 -1.51 -6.99 -14.53
C LYS A 164 -1.89 -6.03 -13.41
N ASN A 165 -2.26 -4.80 -13.76
CA ASN A 165 -2.58 -3.77 -12.77
C ASN A 165 -4.08 -3.49 -12.75
N ILE A 166 -4.62 -3.37 -11.54
CA ILE A 166 -5.95 -2.85 -11.29
C ILE A 166 -5.75 -1.54 -10.54
N TYR A 167 -6.32 -0.47 -11.08
CA TYR A 167 -6.14 0.86 -10.54
C TYR A 167 -7.27 1.24 -9.59
N SER A 168 -6.91 1.92 -8.49
CA SER A 168 -7.86 2.64 -7.66
C SER A 168 -8.49 3.77 -8.47
N LYS A 169 -9.78 3.99 -8.27
CA LYS A 169 -10.55 5.06 -8.91
C LYS A 169 -10.55 6.34 -8.06
N THR A 170 -10.46 6.18 -6.75
CA THR A 170 -10.41 7.31 -5.81
C THR A 170 -9.04 7.96 -5.86
N LYS A 171 -8.97 9.30 -5.95
CA LYS A 171 -7.71 10.03 -5.90
C LYS A 171 -7.02 9.84 -4.55
N SER A 172 -5.68 9.78 -4.53
CA SER A 172 -4.89 9.61 -3.30
C SER A 172 -5.17 10.68 -2.25
N GLU A 173 -5.39 11.92 -2.68
CA GLU A 173 -5.75 13.05 -1.82
C GLU A 173 -7.04 12.77 -1.05
N HIS A 174 -8.12 12.38 -1.75
CA HIS A 174 -9.39 12.04 -1.13
C HIS A 174 -9.28 10.85 -0.17
N VAL A 175 -8.42 9.87 -0.48
CA VAL A 175 -8.19 8.74 0.44
C VAL A 175 -7.60 9.21 1.75
N ILE A 176 -6.67 10.17 1.72
CA ILE A 176 -6.02 10.69 2.92
C ILE A 176 -6.94 11.65 3.69
N GLU A 177 -7.75 12.46 3.00
CA GLU A 177 -8.70 13.38 3.63
C GLU A 177 -9.76 12.67 4.47
N HIS A 178 -10.13 11.44 4.08
CA HIS A 178 -11.18 10.65 4.74
C HIS A 178 -10.62 9.57 5.68
N PHE A 179 -9.32 9.55 5.89
CA PHE A 179 -8.66 8.66 6.83
C PHE A 179 -8.64 9.26 8.24
#